data_1b3c90c0df38c67625ad0f7d5e3b0588
#
_entry.id   1b3c90c0df38c67625ad0f7d5e3b0588
#
_cell.length_a   1.000
_cell.length_b   1.000
_cell.length_c   1.000
_cell.angle_alpha   90.00
_cell.angle_beta   90.00
_cell.angle_gamma   90.00
#
_symmetry.space_group_name_H-M   'P 1'
#
loop_
_entity.id
_entity.type
_entity.pdbx_description
1 polymer ?
#
loop_
_entity_poly.entity_id
_entity_poly.type
_entity_poly.pdbx_seq_one_letter_code
_entity_poly.pdbx_strand_id
1 'polypeptide(L)'
;MTQYTFSPKDFKAFEVEGLDQRMEALNDYVRPQLHQLGSYFEEYFTTQTGETFYAHVAKHARRSVNPPIDTWVAFAPNKRGYKMLPHFQIGLFRNQLFIMFGIMHEGRNKEEKVKIFDKHFDKLTSLPSDYSVSLDHMKTEKHYIKDMSNEELHAAIDRVKNVKKGEFFVARTLSPTDKSCLLYTSPSPRDKR
;
A
#
# COMPACT_ATOMS: atom_id res chain seq x y z
N MET A 1 -23.00 -0.35 -8.10
CA MET A 1 -21.54 -0.09 -8.07
C MET A 1 -21.23 0.71 -6.83
N THR A 2 -20.41 0.20 -5.92
CA THR A 2 -19.98 0.97 -4.74
C THR A 2 -18.81 1.84 -5.17
N GLN A 3 -18.97 3.15 -5.12
CA GLN A 3 -17.94 4.11 -5.52
C GLN A 3 -17.09 4.43 -4.28
N TYR A 4 -15.82 4.07 -4.32
CA TYR A 4 -14.86 4.44 -3.28
C TYR A 4 -14.11 5.68 -3.75
N THR A 5 -14.19 6.77 -2.99
CA THR A 5 -13.60 8.03 -3.39
C THR A 5 -12.82 8.64 -2.23
N PHE A 6 -11.56 9.00 -2.49
CA PHE A 6 -10.81 9.89 -1.61
C PHE A 6 -10.84 11.30 -2.20
N SER A 7 -11.36 12.23 -1.44
CA SER A 7 -11.46 13.65 -1.79
C SER A 7 -10.29 14.43 -1.21
N PRO A 8 -10.01 15.65 -1.67
CA PRO A 8 -9.00 16.52 -1.06
C PRO A 8 -9.20 16.74 0.46
N LYS A 9 -10.42 16.60 0.96
CA LYS A 9 -10.76 16.72 2.37
C LYS A 9 -10.13 15.59 3.20
N ASP A 10 -10.05 14.38 2.66
CA ASP A 10 -9.47 13.23 3.34
C ASP A 10 -7.96 13.42 3.54
N PHE A 11 -7.28 14.03 2.59
CA PHE A 11 -5.85 14.36 2.69
C PHE A 11 -5.58 15.48 3.70
N LYS A 12 -6.52 16.42 3.87
CA LYS A 12 -6.41 17.48 4.88
C LYS A 12 -6.46 16.96 6.32
N ALA A 13 -6.98 15.76 6.56
CA ALA A 13 -6.93 15.13 7.88
C ALA A 13 -5.49 15.03 8.41
N PHE A 14 -4.48 14.92 7.52
CA PHE A 14 -3.07 14.90 7.90
C PHE A 14 -2.46 16.27 8.22
N GLU A 15 -3.20 17.35 8.04
CA GLU A 15 -2.80 18.73 8.41
C GLU A 15 -3.25 19.11 9.82
N VAL A 16 -4.19 18.37 10.39
CA VAL A 16 -4.69 18.60 11.74
C VAL A 16 -3.56 18.38 12.74
N GLU A 17 -3.28 19.36 13.57
CA GLU A 17 -2.25 19.29 14.61
C GLU A 17 -2.74 18.51 15.83
N GLY A 18 -1.79 17.94 16.57
CA GLY A 18 -2.10 17.14 17.76
C GLY A 18 -2.43 15.68 17.41
N LEU A 19 -2.11 14.77 18.35
CA LEU A 19 -2.34 13.34 18.15
C LEU A 19 -3.83 13.02 18.17
N ASP A 20 -4.54 13.46 19.22
CA ASP A 20 -5.94 13.11 19.43
C ASP A 20 -6.83 13.72 18.34
N GLN A 21 -6.60 14.99 18.00
CA GLN A 21 -7.35 15.71 16.96
C GLN A 21 -7.13 15.10 15.58
N ARG A 22 -5.87 14.70 15.24
CA ARG A 22 -5.61 14.01 13.97
C ARG A 22 -6.25 12.63 13.95
N MET A 23 -6.20 11.89 15.06
CA MET A 23 -6.85 10.59 15.14
C MET A 23 -8.38 10.71 14.98
N GLU A 24 -9.00 11.71 15.53
CA GLU A 24 -10.42 12.03 15.32
C GLU A 24 -10.70 12.29 13.83
N ALA A 25 -9.95 13.21 13.21
CA ALA A 25 -10.10 13.51 11.78
C ALA A 25 -9.89 12.28 10.88
N LEU A 26 -8.91 11.43 11.18
CA LEU A 26 -8.70 10.18 10.44
C LEU A 26 -9.85 9.19 10.64
N ASN A 27 -10.40 9.09 11.85
CA ASN A 27 -11.54 8.22 12.13
C ASN A 27 -12.81 8.68 11.43
N ASP A 28 -13.03 9.99 11.32
CA ASP A 28 -14.23 10.55 10.73
C ASP A 28 -14.20 10.56 9.19
N TYR A 29 -13.04 10.86 8.59
CA TYR A 29 -12.96 11.11 7.15
C TYR A 29 -12.28 9.98 6.36
N VAL A 30 -11.25 9.35 6.89
CA VAL A 30 -10.40 8.43 6.11
C VAL A 30 -10.70 6.97 6.41
N ARG A 31 -10.77 6.59 7.67
CA ARG A 31 -10.92 5.18 8.07
C ARG A 31 -12.21 4.52 7.61
N PRO A 32 -13.38 5.19 7.54
CA PRO A 32 -14.58 4.57 6.99
C PRO A 32 -14.38 4.09 5.56
N GLN A 33 -13.70 4.87 4.73
CA GLN A 33 -13.37 4.49 3.35
C GLN A 33 -12.36 3.35 3.29
N LEU A 34 -11.33 3.36 4.16
CA LEU A 34 -10.38 2.25 4.24
C LEU A 34 -11.05 0.93 4.69
N HIS A 35 -12.07 0.99 5.55
CA HIS A 35 -12.85 -0.19 5.92
C HIS A 35 -13.69 -0.71 4.75
N GLN A 36 -14.31 0.18 3.96
CA GLN A 36 -15.07 -0.20 2.77
C GLN A 36 -14.16 -0.84 1.72
N LEU A 37 -13.01 -0.21 1.41
CA LEU A 37 -11.98 -0.81 0.55
C LEU A 37 -11.49 -2.15 1.11
N GLY A 38 -11.35 -2.24 2.44
CA GLY A 38 -10.98 -3.45 3.15
C GLY A 38 -11.92 -4.60 2.81
N SER A 39 -13.21 -4.42 3.00
CA SER A 39 -14.23 -5.44 2.71
C SER A 39 -14.25 -5.84 1.23
N TYR A 40 -14.15 -4.86 0.33
CA TYR A 40 -14.15 -5.12 -1.11
C TYR A 40 -12.94 -5.95 -1.57
N PHE A 41 -11.72 -5.51 -1.23
CA PHE A 41 -10.51 -6.17 -1.69
C PHE A 41 -10.22 -7.48 -0.94
N GLU A 42 -10.68 -7.66 0.28
CA GLU A 42 -10.64 -8.95 0.99
C GLU A 42 -11.38 -10.02 0.17
N GLU A 43 -12.61 -9.73 -0.28
CA GLU A 43 -13.38 -10.62 -1.14
C GLU A 43 -12.72 -10.80 -2.52
N TYR A 44 -12.28 -9.71 -3.12
CA TYR A 44 -11.62 -9.72 -4.42
C TYR A 44 -10.37 -10.60 -4.44
N PHE A 45 -9.43 -10.37 -3.51
CA PHE A 45 -8.20 -11.17 -3.46
C PHE A 45 -8.49 -12.63 -3.13
N THR A 46 -9.41 -12.90 -2.21
CA THR A 46 -9.83 -14.27 -1.88
C THR A 46 -10.35 -14.98 -3.12
N THR A 47 -11.19 -14.33 -3.91
CA THR A 47 -11.75 -14.90 -5.15
C THR A 47 -10.68 -15.10 -6.23
N GLN A 48 -9.76 -14.14 -6.39
CA GLN A 48 -8.75 -14.19 -7.45
C GLN A 48 -7.63 -15.20 -7.16
N THR A 49 -7.29 -15.40 -5.90
CA THR A 49 -6.17 -16.27 -5.52
C THR A 49 -6.61 -17.66 -5.09
N GLY A 50 -7.87 -17.84 -4.70
CA GLY A 50 -8.37 -19.07 -4.06
C GLY A 50 -7.89 -19.23 -2.60
N GLU A 51 -7.19 -18.26 -2.06
CA GLU A 51 -6.67 -18.23 -0.68
C GLU A 51 -7.39 -17.14 0.11
N THR A 52 -7.78 -17.40 1.36
CA THR A 52 -8.48 -16.41 2.17
C THR A 52 -7.58 -15.24 2.51
N PHE A 53 -7.93 -14.04 2.07
CA PHE A 53 -7.29 -12.79 2.42
C PHE A 53 -8.04 -12.07 3.54
N TYR A 54 -7.32 -11.28 4.31
CA TYR A 54 -7.85 -10.49 5.43
C TYR A 54 -7.40 -9.04 5.30
N ALA A 55 -8.34 -8.12 5.54
CA ALA A 55 -8.08 -6.69 5.57
C ALA A 55 -7.65 -6.21 6.97
N HIS A 56 -6.61 -5.39 7.01
CA HIS A 56 -6.00 -4.87 8.23
C HIS A 56 -5.93 -3.34 8.18
N VAL A 57 -6.94 -2.65 8.67
CA VAL A 57 -6.90 -1.19 8.76
C VAL A 57 -5.99 -0.75 9.89
N ALA A 58 -5.08 0.20 9.61
CA ALA A 58 -4.12 0.74 10.57
C ALA A 58 -4.84 1.37 11.77
N LYS A 59 -4.50 0.92 12.98
CA LYS A 59 -5.12 1.40 14.23
C LYS A 59 -4.34 2.52 14.90
N HIS A 60 -3.05 2.66 14.60
CA HIS A 60 -2.12 3.60 15.25
C HIS A 60 -2.09 3.53 16.79
N ALA A 61 -2.56 2.42 17.38
CA ALA A 61 -2.80 2.25 18.81
C ALA A 61 -1.55 2.38 19.70
N ARG A 62 -0.34 2.30 19.13
CA ARG A 62 0.93 2.45 19.88
C ARG A 62 1.47 3.88 19.86
N ARG A 63 0.81 4.81 19.17
CA ARG A 63 1.24 6.21 19.16
C ARG A 63 0.80 6.90 20.44
N SER A 64 1.72 7.61 21.06
CA SER A 64 1.48 8.33 22.33
C SER A 64 1.83 9.82 22.27
N VAL A 65 2.59 10.24 21.26
CA VAL A 65 3.04 11.65 21.16
C VAL A 65 2.85 12.16 19.73
N ASN A 66 3.48 11.53 18.76
CA ASN A 66 3.49 12.04 17.38
C ASN A 66 2.28 11.54 16.59
N PRO A 67 1.51 12.45 15.95
CA PRO A 67 0.41 12.06 15.10
C PRO A 67 0.90 11.24 13.89
N PRO A 68 0.05 10.33 13.34
CA PRO A 68 0.40 9.56 12.16
C PRO A 68 0.56 10.47 10.94
N ILE A 69 1.56 10.18 10.12
CA ILE A 69 1.82 10.86 8.84
C ILE A 69 1.13 10.16 7.66
N ASP A 70 0.66 8.95 7.89
CA ASP A 70 0.00 8.08 6.93
C ASP A 70 -1.09 7.24 7.62
N THR A 71 -1.97 6.65 6.83
CA THR A 71 -2.88 5.59 7.29
C THR A 71 -3.22 4.69 6.10
N TRP A 72 -3.52 3.39 6.36
CA TRP A 72 -3.72 2.41 5.29
C TRP A 72 -4.63 1.26 5.70
N VAL A 73 -5.06 0.50 4.69
CA VAL A 73 -5.53 -0.87 4.83
C VAL A 73 -4.53 -1.81 4.13
N ALA A 74 -4.13 -2.88 4.80
CA ALA A 74 -3.28 -3.92 4.26
C ALA A 74 -4.06 -5.21 4.03
N PHE A 75 -3.63 -6.01 3.04
CA PHE A 75 -4.28 -7.27 2.66
C PHE A 75 -3.25 -8.39 2.64
N ALA A 76 -3.48 -9.44 3.41
CA ALA A 76 -2.60 -10.60 3.49
C ALA A 76 -3.40 -11.87 3.82
N PRO A 77 -2.86 -13.08 3.50
CA PRO A 77 -3.56 -14.34 3.71
C PRO A 77 -3.53 -14.82 5.17
N ASN A 78 -3.41 -13.92 6.14
CA ASN A 78 -3.45 -14.26 7.56
C ASN A 78 -4.17 -13.21 8.41
N LYS A 79 -4.86 -13.67 9.45
CA LYS A 79 -5.62 -12.82 10.38
C LYS A 79 -4.77 -11.91 11.25
N ARG A 80 -3.48 -12.20 11.44
CA ARG A 80 -2.56 -11.45 12.32
C ARG A 80 -1.15 -11.44 11.74
N GLY A 81 -0.42 -10.33 11.95
CA GLY A 81 0.99 -10.24 11.58
C GLY A 81 1.23 -10.11 10.07
N TYR A 82 0.35 -9.44 9.33
CA TYR A 82 0.50 -9.21 7.88
C TYR A 82 1.87 -8.64 7.49
N LYS A 83 2.49 -7.84 8.35
CA LYS A 83 3.83 -7.26 8.13
C LYS A 83 4.95 -8.31 7.98
N MET A 84 4.71 -9.54 8.44
CA MET A 84 5.66 -10.65 8.28
C MET A 84 5.57 -11.33 6.91
N LEU A 85 4.60 -10.96 6.09
CA LEU A 85 4.32 -11.53 4.78
C LEU A 85 4.45 -10.46 3.69
N PRO A 86 4.69 -10.84 2.42
CA PRO A 86 4.37 -10.00 1.29
C PRO A 86 2.88 -9.65 1.33
N HIS A 87 2.55 -8.37 1.16
CA HIS A 87 1.16 -7.92 1.28
C HIS A 87 0.89 -6.71 0.41
N PHE A 88 -0.38 -6.51 0.09
CA PHE A 88 -0.86 -5.31 -0.55
C PHE A 88 -1.20 -4.25 0.49
N GLN A 89 -1.05 -2.97 0.12
CA GLN A 89 -1.52 -1.84 0.91
C GLN A 89 -2.18 -0.80 0.01
N ILE A 90 -3.25 -0.19 0.50
CA ILE A 90 -3.85 1.03 -0.05
C ILE A 90 -3.92 2.02 1.10
N GLY A 91 -3.38 3.21 0.91
CA GLY A 91 -3.36 4.20 1.98
C GLY A 91 -3.08 5.61 1.50
N LEU A 92 -3.05 6.54 2.45
CA LEU A 92 -2.86 7.95 2.22
C LEU A 92 -1.70 8.49 3.07
N PHE A 93 -0.92 9.36 2.42
CA PHE A 93 -0.15 10.43 3.04
C PHE A 93 -0.88 11.76 2.82
N ARG A 94 -0.41 12.84 3.44
CA ARG A 94 -0.94 14.18 3.19
C ARG A 94 -0.98 14.56 1.69
N ASN A 95 0.02 14.15 0.93
CA ASN A 95 0.26 14.59 -0.45
C ASN A 95 0.00 13.54 -1.52
N GLN A 96 -0.39 12.33 -1.14
CA GLN A 96 -0.63 11.25 -2.11
C GLN A 96 -1.46 10.10 -1.53
N LEU A 97 -2.24 9.47 -2.40
CA LEU A 97 -2.72 8.11 -2.23
C LEU A 97 -1.63 7.17 -2.75
N PHE A 98 -1.42 6.04 -2.06
CA PHE A 98 -0.53 4.99 -2.52
C PHE A 98 -1.24 3.64 -2.59
N ILE A 99 -0.87 2.86 -3.59
CA ILE A 99 -1.22 1.45 -3.75
C ILE A 99 0.10 0.73 -3.92
N MET A 100 0.41 -0.22 -3.03
CA MET A 100 1.69 -0.91 -3.09
C MET A 100 1.58 -2.39 -2.75
N PHE A 101 2.50 -3.17 -3.30
CA PHE A 101 2.72 -4.57 -2.97
C PHE A 101 4.20 -4.81 -2.68
N GLY A 102 4.51 -5.49 -1.58
CA GLY A 102 5.91 -5.77 -1.26
C GLY A 102 6.14 -6.38 0.11
N ILE A 103 7.36 -6.23 0.58
CA ILE A 103 7.88 -6.82 1.81
C ILE A 103 8.42 -5.74 2.72
N MET A 104 7.90 -5.70 3.95
CA MET A 104 8.40 -4.84 5.03
C MET A 104 9.64 -5.45 5.70
N HIS A 105 10.35 -4.61 6.47
CA HIS A 105 11.53 -5.06 7.22
C HIS A 105 11.20 -6.09 8.32
N GLU A 106 9.97 -6.12 8.83
CA GLU A 106 9.48 -7.16 9.75
C GLU A 106 9.24 -8.52 9.07
N GLY A 107 9.38 -8.59 7.74
CA GLY A 107 9.18 -9.82 6.96
C GLY A 107 10.02 -10.99 7.48
N ARG A 108 9.38 -12.15 7.67
CA ARG A 108 10.07 -13.41 7.98
C ARG A 108 10.53 -14.08 6.68
N ASN A 109 11.69 -14.74 6.72
CA ASN A 109 12.27 -15.45 5.57
C ASN A 109 12.35 -14.54 4.33
N LYS A 110 12.86 -13.31 4.51
CA LYS A 110 12.91 -12.29 3.46
C LYS A 110 13.69 -12.77 2.23
N GLU A 111 14.77 -13.49 2.42
CA GLU A 111 15.58 -14.04 1.33
C GLU A 111 14.79 -14.95 0.38
N GLU A 112 13.94 -15.80 0.93
CA GLU A 112 13.10 -16.71 0.13
C GLU A 112 12.00 -15.93 -0.59
N LYS A 113 11.33 -15.02 0.11
CA LYS A 113 10.20 -14.24 -0.43
C LYS A 113 10.63 -13.25 -1.50
N VAL A 114 11.82 -12.69 -1.39
CA VAL A 114 12.37 -11.75 -2.37
C VAL A 114 12.70 -12.44 -3.69
N LYS A 115 13.01 -13.74 -3.68
CA LYS A 115 13.25 -14.52 -4.91
C LYS A 115 12.08 -14.48 -5.90
N ILE A 116 10.86 -14.17 -5.43
CA ILE A 116 9.72 -14.03 -6.34
C ILE A 116 9.87 -12.83 -7.28
N PHE A 117 10.51 -11.74 -6.81
CA PHE A 117 10.78 -10.57 -7.65
C PHE A 117 11.85 -10.87 -8.68
N ASP A 118 12.91 -11.60 -8.29
CA ASP A 118 13.94 -12.07 -9.23
C ASP A 118 13.36 -13.01 -10.28
N LYS A 119 12.52 -13.96 -9.84
CA LYS A 119 11.85 -14.92 -10.76
C LYS A 119 10.93 -14.24 -11.77
N HIS A 120 10.35 -13.10 -11.43
CA HIS A 120 9.42 -12.36 -12.26
C HIS A 120 9.95 -10.97 -12.65
N PHE A 121 11.27 -10.85 -12.77
CA PHE A 121 11.95 -9.58 -13.07
C PHE A 121 11.45 -8.95 -14.37
N ASP A 122 11.22 -9.74 -15.41
CA ASP A 122 10.67 -9.26 -16.69
C ASP A 122 9.28 -8.62 -16.53
N LYS A 123 8.44 -9.19 -15.63
CA LYS A 123 7.13 -8.59 -15.33
C LYS A 123 7.28 -7.28 -14.58
N LEU A 124 8.27 -7.19 -13.70
CA LEU A 124 8.55 -5.98 -12.94
C LEU A 124 9.00 -4.84 -13.86
N THR A 125 9.94 -5.13 -14.77
CA THR A 125 10.44 -4.14 -15.74
C THR A 125 9.44 -3.76 -16.82
N SER A 126 8.42 -4.60 -17.08
CA SER A 126 7.35 -4.34 -18.03
C SER A 126 6.15 -3.57 -17.45
N LEU A 127 6.21 -3.17 -16.17
CA LEU A 127 5.14 -2.39 -15.56
C LEU A 127 5.00 -1.01 -16.23
N PRO A 128 3.77 -0.44 -16.24
CA PRO A 128 3.55 0.91 -16.77
C PRO A 128 4.46 1.96 -16.14
N SER A 129 4.71 3.03 -16.88
CA SER A 129 5.69 4.08 -16.53
C SER A 129 5.40 4.87 -15.26
N ASP A 130 4.20 4.74 -14.71
CA ASP A 130 3.74 5.37 -13.46
C ASP A 130 3.97 4.48 -12.21
N TYR A 131 4.56 3.29 -12.41
CA TYR A 131 4.98 2.44 -11.29
C TYR A 131 6.38 2.81 -10.80
N SER A 132 6.56 2.69 -9.50
CA SER A 132 7.79 3.04 -8.80
C SER A 132 8.17 1.98 -7.77
N VAL A 133 9.42 2.01 -7.31
CA VAL A 133 9.91 1.28 -6.15
C VAL A 133 9.92 2.20 -4.94
N SER A 134 9.45 1.71 -3.80
CA SER A 134 9.66 2.33 -2.49
C SER A 134 10.52 1.41 -1.63
N LEU A 135 11.57 1.96 -1.03
CA LEU A 135 12.52 1.26 -0.16
C LEU A 135 12.30 1.55 1.33
N ASP A 136 11.32 2.38 1.63
CA ASP A 136 10.89 2.77 2.97
C ASP A 136 9.42 3.20 2.91
N HIS A 137 8.53 2.37 3.47
CA HIS A 137 7.10 2.62 3.44
C HIS A 137 6.66 3.89 4.20
N MET A 138 7.54 4.45 5.04
CA MET A 138 7.27 5.69 5.79
C MET A 138 7.61 6.96 5.00
N LYS A 139 8.16 6.81 3.77
CA LYS A 139 8.57 7.93 2.93
C LYS A 139 7.70 8.03 1.68
N THR A 140 7.57 9.26 1.19
CA THR A 140 6.86 9.55 -0.08
C THR A 140 7.80 9.60 -1.29
N GLU A 141 9.09 9.31 -1.08
CA GLU A 141 10.11 9.23 -2.13
C GLU A 141 9.78 8.12 -3.13
N LYS A 142 10.02 8.38 -4.40
CA LYS A 142 9.70 7.49 -5.52
C LYS A 142 10.91 7.27 -6.40
N HIS A 143 11.17 6.01 -6.73
CA HIS A 143 12.13 5.62 -7.74
C HIS A 143 11.33 4.96 -8.88
N TYR A 144 11.04 5.71 -9.94
CA TYR A 144 10.26 5.16 -11.05
C TYR A 144 11.03 4.04 -11.75
N ILE A 145 10.36 2.90 -11.93
CA ILE A 145 10.99 1.70 -12.51
C ILE A 145 11.55 1.99 -13.90
N LYS A 146 10.84 2.78 -14.71
CA LYS A 146 11.28 3.20 -16.05
C LYS A 146 12.60 3.98 -16.08
N ASP A 147 12.96 4.62 -14.97
CA ASP A 147 14.16 5.47 -14.84
C ASP A 147 15.31 4.72 -14.15
N MET A 148 15.10 3.47 -13.73
CA MET A 148 16.09 2.62 -13.08
C MET A 148 16.76 1.69 -14.10
N SER A 149 18.07 1.49 -13.97
CA SER A 149 18.74 0.38 -14.67
C SER A 149 18.38 -0.98 -14.06
N ASN A 150 18.61 -2.05 -14.79
CA ASN A 150 18.40 -3.40 -14.26
C ASN A 150 19.27 -3.67 -13.03
N GLU A 151 20.50 -3.17 -13.02
CA GLU A 151 21.43 -3.30 -11.89
C GLU A 151 20.92 -2.57 -10.65
N GLU A 152 20.38 -1.35 -10.80
CA GLU A 152 19.79 -0.59 -9.70
C GLU A 152 18.55 -1.29 -9.14
N LEU A 153 17.72 -1.86 -10.02
CA LEU A 153 16.51 -2.57 -9.60
C LEU A 153 16.87 -3.88 -8.86
N HIS A 154 17.86 -4.65 -9.37
CA HIS A 154 18.39 -5.82 -8.66
C HIS A 154 19.00 -5.44 -7.31
N ALA A 155 19.77 -4.36 -7.23
CA ALA A 155 20.34 -3.86 -5.98
C ALA A 155 19.25 -3.47 -4.96
N ALA A 156 18.13 -2.87 -5.43
CA ALA A 156 16.98 -2.54 -4.60
C ALA A 156 16.30 -3.80 -4.02
N ILE A 157 16.15 -4.85 -4.82
CA ILE A 157 15.63 -6.15 -4.39
C ILE A 157 16.58 -6.81 -3.38
N ASP A 158 17.88 -6.85 -3.68
CA ASP A 158 18.89 -7.46 -2.84
C ASP A 158 19.07 -6.74 -1.49
N ARG A 159 18.77 -5.46 -1.44
CA ARG A 159 18.78 -4.68 -0.20
C ARG A 159 17.89 -5.30 0.88
N VAL A 160 16.78 -5.94 0.52
CA VAL A 160 15.89 -6.63 1.46
C VAL A 160 16.60 -7.78 2.16
N LYS A 161 17.52 -8.49 1.46
CA LYS A 161 18.30 -9.60 2.01
C LYS A 161 19.43 -9.08 2.91
N ASN A 162 20.11 -8.04 2.44
CA ASN A 162 21.42 -7.61 2.99
C ASN A 162 21.28 -6.54 4.10
N VAL A 163 20.14 -5.87 4.20
CA VAL A 163 19.92 -4.80 5.18
C VAL A 163 18.83 -5.20 6.16
N LYS A 164 19.12 -5.11 7.47
CA LYS A 164 18.18 -5.48 8.54
C LYS A 164 16.84 -4.79 8.41
N LYS A 165 16.84 -3.49 8.09
CA LYS A 165 15.63 -2.69 7.83
C LYS A 165 15.33 -2.54 6.34
N GLY A 166 15.84 -3.44 5.49
CA GLY A 166 15.55 -3.44 4.06
C GLY A 166 14.08 -3.77 3.79
N GLU A 167 13.48 -2.96 2.95
CA GLU A 167 12.11 -3.09 2.43
C GLU A 167 12.13 -2.98 0.93
N PHE A 168 11.14 -3.56 0.27
CA PHE A 168 10.94 -3.42 -1.16
C PHE A 168 9.44 -3.45 -1.46
N PHE A 169 8.95 -2.38 -2.04
CA PHE A 169 7.58 -2.27 -2.51
C PHE A 169 7.55 -1.80 -3.96
N VAL A 170 6.72 -2.43 -4.75
CA VAL A 170 6.26 -1.90 -6.02
C VAL A 170 5.03 -1.05 -5.74
N ALA A 171 5.03 0.18 -6.17
CA ALA A 171 4.02 1.16 -5.80
C ALA A 171 3.50 1.96 -7.01
N ARG A 172 2.23 2.31 -6.96
CA ARG A 172 1.61 3.34 -7.77
C ARG A 172 1.06 4.41 -6.84
N THR A 173 1.27 5.67 -7.18
CA THR A 173 0.80 6.79 -6.36
C THR A 173 0.00 7.78 -7.19
N LEU A 174 -1.03 8.37 -6.57
CA LEU A 174 -1.91 9.35 -7.17
C LEU A 174 -1.88 10.64 -6.35
N SER A 175 -1.88 11.79 -6.99
CA SER A 175 -2.00 13.07 -6.28
C SER A 175 -3.41 13.26 -5.71
N PRO A 176 -3.62 14.10 -4.68
CA PRO A 176 -4.96 14.39 -4.14
C PRO A 176 -5.94 15.00 -5.15
N THR A 177 -5.41 15.56 -6.25
CA THR A 177 -6.20 16.17 -7.35
C THR A 177 -6.34 15.25 -8.54
N ASP A 178 -5.77 14.06 -8.51
CA ASP A 178 -5.91 13.09 -9.58
C ASP A 178 -7.36 12.58 -9.65
N LYS A 179 -7.97 12.65 -10.83
CA LYS A 179 -9.34 12.20 -11.04
C LYS A 179 -9.53 10.72 -10.73
N SER A 180 -8.48 9.92 -10.83
CA SER A 180 -8.50 8.49 -10.47
C SER A 180 -8.64 8.28 -8.95
N CYS A 181 -8.24 9.23 -8.10
CA CYS A 181 -8.54 9.20 -6.66
C CYS A 181 -10.04 9.32 -6.37
N LEU A 182 -10.76 10.00 -7.26
CA LEU A 182 -12.19 10.29 -7.12
C LEU A 182 -13.07 9.19 -7.72
N LEU A 183 -12.52 8.29 -8.53
CA LEU A 183 -13.27 7.32 -9.34
C LEU A 183 -12.58 5.94 -9.30
N TYR A 184 -12.54 5.29 -8.14
CA TYR A 184 -12.25 3.87 -8.16
C TYR A 184 -13.55 3.10 -8.44
N THR A 185 -13.92 3.05 -9.72
CA THR A 185 -14.90 2.09 -10.22
C THR A 185 -14.17 0.82 -10.58
N SER A 186 -14.04 -0.11 -9.64
CA SER A 186 -13.70 -1.48 -10.03
C SER A 186 -14.90 -2.08 -10.76
N PRO A 187 -14.70 -2.70 -11.93
CA PRO A 187 -15.76 -3.47 -12.56
C PRO A 187 -16.22 -4.55 -11.59
N SER A 188 -17.52 -4.63 -11.35
CA SER A 188 -18.11 -5.71 -10.57
C SER A 188 -17.67 -7.06 -11.18
N PRO A 189 -17.36 -8.09 -10.36
CA PRO A 189 -17.14 -9.44 -10.91
C PRO A 189 -18.31 -9.97 -11.74
N ARG A 190 -19.50 -9.34 -11.66
CA ARG A 190 -20.69 -9.66 -12.44
C ARG A 190 -20.75 -9.02 -13.83
N ASP A 191 -19.87 -8.07 -14.13
CA ASP A 191 -19.86 -7.38 -15.44
C ASP A 191 -18.98 -8.09 -16.50
N LYS A 192 -18.41 -9.25 -16.17
CA LYS A 192 -17.78 -10.15 -17.13
C LYS A 192 -18.80 -11.22 -17.55
N ARG A 193 -19.72 -10.87 -18.43
CA ARG A 193 -20.45 -11.79 -19.32
C ARG A 193 -20.16 -11.44 -20.75
#